data_3d966ad06f4c9d69e5312be18192f62d
#
_entry.id   3d966ad06f4c9d69e5312be18192f62d
#
_cell.length_a   1.000
_cell.length_b   1.000
_cell.length_c   1.000
_cell.angle_alpha   90.00
_cell.angle_beta   90.00
_cell.angle_gamma   90.00
#
_symmetry.space_group_name_H-M   'P 1'
#
loop_
_entity.id
_entity.type
_entity.pdbx_description
1 polymer ?
#
loop_
_entity_poly.entity_id
_entity_poly.type
_entity_poly.pdbx_seq_one_letter_code
_entity_poly.pdbx_strand_id
1 'polypeptide(L)'
;MRVDFYQLGPAASPDAVIAALAGRLVGEGQRLLLVAADEGQRARLDRQLWDQGAASFLPHGLAGGSEDAAQPVLISGGVDAPNGARNLLIADGEWREAALNYDRAFFLFDDATLEPARLAWKLLSGRDGVERYYWAHEEGRWVKKA
;
A
#
# COMPACT_ATOMS: atom_id res chain seq x y z
N MET A 1 7.87 3.93 13.71
CA MET A 1 6.88 3.56 12.68
C MET A 1 6.63 4.76 11.79
N ARG A 2 6.61 4.54 10.49
CA ARG A 2 6.43 5.60 9.50
C ARG A 2 5.20 5.35 8.65
N VAL A 3 4.37 6.38 8.46
CA VAL A 3 3.20 6.33 7.58
C VAL A 3 3.36 7.38 6.48
N ASP A 4 3.30 6.93 5.24
CA ASP A 4 3.34 7.79 4.07
C ASP A 4 1.95 7.85 3.44
N PHE A 5 1.37 9.05 3.39
CA PHE A 5 0.10 9.32 2.75
C PHE A 5 0.37 9.76 1.31
N TYR A 6 -0.16 9.02 0.35
CA TYR A 6 0.00 9.32 -1.09
C TYR A 6 -1.34 9.75 -1.67
N GLN A 7 -1.44 11.02 -2.02
CA GLN A 7 -2.62 11.56 -2.71
C GLN A 7 -2.51 11.30 -4.20
N LEU A 8 -3.41 10.49 -4.72
CA LEU A 8 -3.49 10.18 -6.14
C LEU A 8 -4.26 11.28 -6.86
N GLY A 9 -3.63 11.87 -7.86
CA GLY A 9 -4.28 12.83 -8.75
C GLY A 9 -4.75 12.17 -10.03
N PRO A 10 -5.40 12.92 -10.94
CA PRO A 10 -5.89 12.37 -12.21
C PRO A 10 -4.80 11.73 -13.07
N ALA A 11 -3.56 12.19 -12.93
CA ALA A 11 -2.42 11.69 -13.70
C ALA A 11 -1.71 10.52 -13.02
N ALA A 12 -2.07 10.18 -11.79
CA ALA A 12 -1.43 9.10 -11.04
C ALA A 12 -2.36 7.89 -10.97
N SER A 13 -2.09 6.89 -11.79
CA SER A 13 -2.83 5.62 -11.76
C SER A 13 -2.53 4.88 -10.45
N PRO A 14 -3.56 4.47 -9.67
CA PRO A 14 -3.33 3.66 -8.48
C PRO A 14 -2.52 2.40 -8.78
N ASP A 15 -2.81 1.76 -9.90
CA ASP A 15 -2.15 0.51 -10.32
C ASP A 15 -0.66 0.71 -10.53
N ALA A 16 -0.29 1.77 -11.23
CA ALA A 16 1.11 2.09 -11.51
C ALA A 16 1.86 2.45 -10.22
N VAL A 17 1.22 3.18 -9.30
CA VAL A 17 1.82 3.55 -8.02
C VAL A 17 2.05 2.32 -7.15
N ILE A 18 1.05 1.44 -7.06
CA ILE A 18 1.15 0.19 -6.28
C ILE A 18 2.27 -0.69 -6.84
N ALA A 19 2.29 -0.88 -8.17
CA ALA A 19 3.32 -1.70 -8.81
C ALA A 19 4.73 -1.14 -8.58
N ALA A 20 4.89 0.18 -8.65
CA ALA A 20 6.17 0.82 -8.44
C ALA A 20 6.65 0.67 -6.99
N LEU A 21 5.77 0.89 -6.01
CA LEU A 21 6.10 0.73 -4.59
C LEU A 21 6.44 -0.73 -4.28
N ALA A 22 5.62 -1.67 -4.74
CA ALA A 22 5.84 -3.09 -4.51
C ALA A 22 7.14 -3.56 -5.15
N GLY A 23 7.41 -3.16 -6.39
CA GLY A 23 8.63 -3.50 -7.10
C GLY A 23 9.89 -3.00 -6.41
N ARG A 24 9.83 -1.76 -5.89
CA ARG A 24 10.96 -1.20 -5.17
C ARG A 24 11.24 -1.95 -3.86
N LEU A 25 10.20 -2.26 -3.08
CA LEU A 25 10.36 -2.98 -1.83
C LEU A 25 10.92 -4.38 -2.05
N VAL A 26 10.37 -5.11 -3.02
CA VAL A 26 10.86 -6.45 -3.36
C VAL A 26 12.31 -6.39 -3.86
N GLY A 27 12.64 -5.39 -4.67
CA GLY A 27 14.00 -5.16 -5.15
C GLY A 27 14.99 -4.88 -4.02
N GLU A 28 14.53 -4.35 -2.90
CA GLU A 28 15.32 -4.11 -1.69
C GLU A 28 15.31 -5.31 -0.73
N GLY A 29 14.75 -6.44 -1.14
CA GLY A 29 14.67 -7.65 -0.31
C GLY A 29 13.59 -7.58 0.75
N GLN A 30 12.62 -6.67 0.64
CA GLN A 30 11.55 -6.49 1.61
C GLN A 30 10.24 -7.08 1.13
N ARG A 31 9.39 -7.45 2.08
CA ARG A 31 8.09 -8.02 1.78
C ARG A 31 6.98 -7.02 2.07
N LEU A 32 5.87 -7.16 1.34
CA LEU A 32 4.73 -6.25 1.41
C LEU A 32 3.44 -7.02 1.64
N LEU A 33 2.60 -6.51 2.53
CA LEU A 33 1.19 -6.89 2.63
C LEU A 33 0.37 -5.79 1.97
N LEU A 34 -0.36 -6.14 0.92
CA LEU A 34 -1.21 -5.23 0.17
C LEU A 34 -2.66 -5.49 0.60
N VAL A 35 -3.32 -4.49 1.20
CA VAL A 35 -4.61 -4.69 1.87
C VAL A 35 -5.73 -3.94 1.17
N ALA A 36 -6.81 -4.68 0.88
CA ALA A 36 -8.08 -4.15 0.43
C ALA A 36 -9.19 -5.06 0.94
N ALA A 37 -10.24 -4.47 1.53
CA ALA A 37 -11.34 -5.24 2.11
C ALA A 37 -12.21 -5.90 1.05
N ASP A 38 -12.38 -5.26 -0.10
CA ASP A 38 -13.24 -5.76 -1.18
C ASP A 38 -12.57 -6.86 -1.99
N GLU A 39 -13.22 -8.02 -2.07
CA GLU A 39 -12.71 -9.17 -2.81
C GLU A 39 -12.50 -8.86 -4.30
N GLY A 40 -13.42 -8.11 -4.91
CA GLY A 40 -13.31 -7.70 -6.30
C GLY A 40 -12.09 -6.80 -6.54
N GLN A 41 -11.79 -5.91 -5.60
CA GLN A 41 -10.61 -5.07 -5.66
C GLN A 41 -9.33 -5.91 -5.55
N ARG A 42 -9.30 -6.87 -4.64
CA ARG A 42 -8.14 -7.80 -4.51
C ARG A 42 -7.89 -8.56 -5.80
N ALA A 43 -8.95 -9.06 -6.43
CA ALA A 43 -8.82 -9.76 -7.70
C ALA A 43 -8.29 -8.87 -8.81
N ARG A 44 -8.71 -7.61 -8.86
CA ARG A 44 -8.19 -6.63 -9.82
C ARG A 44 -6.72 -6.34 -9.58
N LEU A 45 -6.32 -6.15 -8.32
CA LEU A 45 -4.92 -5.90 -7.95
C LEU A 45 -4.03 -7.07 -8.38
N ASP A 46 -4.48 -8.28 -8.16
CA ASP A 46 -3.74 -9.48 -8.59
C ASP A 46 -3.51 -9.48 -10.10
N ARG A 47 -4.57 -9.24 -10.90
CA ARG A 47 -4.44 -9.17 -12.35
C ARG A 47 -3.52 -8.03 -12.80
N GLN A 48 -3.64 -6.87 -12.15
CA GLN A 48 -2.84 -5.70 -12.50
C GLN A 48 -1.35 -5.93 -12.27
N LEU A 49 -1.00 -6.61 -11.19
CA LEU A 49 0.40 -6.94 -10.91
C LEU A 49 0.95 -7.96 -11.92
N TRP A 50 0.11 -8.89 -12.40
CA TRP A 50 0.50 -9.80 -13.47
C TRP A 50 0.70 -9.08 -14.80
N ASP A 51 -0.04 -8.02 -15.06
CA ASP A 51 -0.08 -7.31 -16.35
C ASP A 51 1.00 -6.24 -16.50
N GLN A 52 1.94 -6.11 -15.56
CA GLN A 52 3.00 -5.09 -15.63
C GLN A 52 4.09 -5.37 -16.67
N GLY A 53 3.93 -6.41 -17.47
CA GLY A 53 4.88 -6.77 -18.51
C GLY A 53 5.94 -7.77 -18.06
N ALA A 54 6.50 -8.49 -19.02
CA ALA A 54 7.44 -9.59 -18.75
C ALA A 54 8.72 -9.12 -18.06
N ALA A 55 9.17 -7.90 -18.35
CA ALA A 55 10.39 -7.34 -17.76
C ALA A 55 10.18 -6.87 -16.31
N SER A 56 8.93 -6.78 -15.87
CA SER A 56 8.56 -6.27 -14.54
C SER A 56 7.88 -7.35 -13.69
N PHE A 57 8.21 -8.62 -13.94
CA PHE A 57 7.61 -9.71 -13.18
C PHE A 57 7.80 -9.50 -11.68
N LEU A 58 6.69 -9.45 -10.95
CA LEU A 58 6.66 -9.24 -9.51
C LEU A 58 6.00 -10.46 -8.86
N PRO A 59 6.75 -11.28 -8.12
CA PRO A 59 6.17 -12.41 -7.41
C PRO A 59 5.14 -11.94 -6.39
N HIS A 60 3.90 -12.44 -6.52
CA HIS A 60 2.80 -12.07 -5.63
C HIS A 60 1.75 -13.17 -5.59
N GLY A 61 0.84 -13.09 -4.61
CA GLY A 61 -0.28 -14.00 -4.51
C GLY A 61 -1.41 -13.42 -3.70
N LEU A 62 -2.60 -13.97 -3.92
CA LEU A 62 -3.79 -13.69 -3.08
C LEU A 62 -3.70 -14.53 -1.81
N ALA A 63 -4.03 -13.93 -0.67
CA ALA A 63 -4.04 -14.61 0.62
C ALA A 63 -5.10 -15.72 0.65
N GLY A 64 -4.82 -16.77 1.41
CA GLY A 64 -5.69 -17.93 1.55
C GLY A 64 -5.15 -19.17 0.84
N GLY A 65 -4.00 -19.06 0.18
CA GLY A 65 -3.35 -20.19 -0.47
C GLY A 65 -2.31 -20.86 0.42
N SER A 66 -1.83 -22.02 -0.01
CA SER A 66 -0.79 -22.76 0.71
C SER A 66 0.59 -22.07 0.65
N GLU A 67 0.76 -21.13 -0.27
CA GLU A 67 2.03 -20.45 -0.50
C GLU A 67 2.10 -19.05 0.12
N ASP A 68 1.15 -18.68 0.99
CA ASP A 68 1.09 -17.35 1.59
C ASP A 68 2.40 -16.92 2.24
N ALA A 69 3.01 -17.83 3.00
CA ALA A 69 4.26 -17.53 3.72
C ALA A 69 5.44 -17.24 2.79
N ALA A 70 5.40 -17.71 1.55
CA ALA A 70 6.46 -17.57 0.59
C ALA A 70 6.33 -16.33 -0.30
N GLN A 71 5.19 -15.63 -0.27
CA GLN A 71 4.93 -14.52 -1.19
C GLN A 71 5.64 -13.24 -0.78
N PRO A 72 6.50 -12.67 -1.63
CA PRO A 72 7.08 -11.34 -1.37
C PRO A 72 6.02 -10.24 -1.29
N VAL A 73 4.98 -10.33 -2.10
CA VAL A 73 3.79 -9.46 -2.04
C VAL A 73 2.57 -10.33 -1.83
N LEU A 74 1.88 -10.14 -0.73
CA LEU A 74 0.65 -10.87 -0.42
C LEU A 74 -0.52 -9.91 -0.42
N ILE A 75 -1.55 -10.21 -1.21
CA ILE A 75 -2.77 -9.40 -1.31
C ILE A 75 -3.81 -10.00 -0.36
N SER A 76 -4.26 -9.22 0.60
CA SER A 76 -5.13 -9.71 1.67
C SER A 76 -6.27 -8.76 1.99
N GLY A 77 -7.35 -9.30 2.54
CA GLY A 77 -8.43 -8.51 3.12
C GLY A 77 -8.20 -8.15 4.59
N GLY A 78 -7.25 -8.80 5.23
CA GLY A 78 -6.91 -8.59 6.64
C GLY A 78 -5.52 -7.99 6.80
N VAL A 79 -5.17 -7.71 8.05
CA VAL A 79 -3.91 -7.05 8.41
C VAL A 79 -2.88 -8.00 9.04
N ASP A 80 -3.16 -9.29 9.05
CA ASP A 80 -2.18 -10.31 9.46
C ASP A 80 -1.26 -10.60 8.29
N ALA A 81 0.05 -10.64 8.55
CA ALA A 81 1.05 -10.86 7.52
C ALA A 81 1.70 -12.25 7.65
N PRO A 82 1.05 -13.31 7.14
CA PRO A 82 1.65 -14.65 7.18
C PRO A 82 2.94 -14.75 6.37
N ASN A 83 3.17 -13.82 5.44
CA ASN A 83 4.42 -13.74 4.68
C ASN A 83 5.56 -13.03 5.42
N GLY A 84 5.35 -12.61 6.67
CA GLY A 84 6.36 -11.92 7.44
C GLY A 84 6.62 -10.48 7.00
N ALA A 85 5.68 -9.86 6.28
CA ALA A 85 5.85 -8.49 5.79
C ALA A 85 5.95 -7.49 6.94
N ARG A 86 6.88 -6.56 6.83
CA ARG A 86 7.03 -5.45 7.75
C ARG A 86 6.56 -4.13 7.15
N ASN A 87 6.11 -4.18 5.91
CA ASN A 87 5.53 -3.06 5.17
C ASN A 87 4.09 -3.39 4.81
N LEU A 88 3.21 -2.42 5.00
CA LEU A 88 1.79 -2.55 4.72
C LEU A 88 1.38 -1.45 3.73
N LEU A 89 0.64 -1.81 2.68
CA LEU A 89 0.06 -0.83 1.77
C LEU A 89 -1.46 -0.96 1.83
N ILE A 90 -2.14 0.13 2.20
CA ILE A 90 -3.59 0.21 2.23
C ILE A 90 -4.06 0.79 0.90
N ALA A 91 -4.77 -0.02 0.13
CA ALA A 91 -5.18 0.34 -1.24
C ALA A 91 -6.63 0.81 -1.35
N ASP A 92 -7.43 0.69 -0.29
CA ASP A 92 -8.87 0.99 -0.32
C ASP A 92 -9.26 2.28 0.41
N GLY A 93 -8.29 3.05 0.88
CA GLY A 93 -8.56 4.31 1.56
C GLY A 93 -9.16 4.18 2.96
N GLU A 94 -9.16 2.99 3.54
CA GLU A 94 -9.65 2.76 4.90
C GLU A 94 -8.49 2.55 5.87
N TRP A 95 -8.33 3.47 6.82
CA TRP A 95 -7.30 3.35 7.84
C TRP A 95 -7.61 2.18 8.78
N ARG A 96 -6.57 1.44 9.10
CA ARG A 96 -6.63 0.33 10.07
C ARG A 96 -5.57 0.56 11.13
N GLU A 97 -6.01 0.60 12.38
CA GLU A 97 -5.11 0.87 13.51
C GLU A 97 -3.98 -0.16 13.61
N ALA A 98 -4.24 -1.39 13.20
CA ALA A 98 -3.23 -2.45 13.17
C ALA A 98 -2.05 -2.16 12.23
N ALA A 99 -2.18 -1.19 11.32
CA ALA A 99 -1.08 -0.73 10.48
C ALA A 99 0.10 -0.21 11.31
N LEU A 100 -0.16 0.28 12.52
CA LEU A 100 0.88 0.77 13.42
C LEU A 100 1.78 -0.34 13.98
N ASN A 101 1.43 -1.60 13.78
CA ASN A 101 2.26 -2.74 14.16
C ASN A 101 3.33 -3.05 13.11
N TYR A 102 3.30 -2.38 11.97
CA TYR A 102 4.28 -2.53 10.89
C TYR A 102 5.39 -1.49 11.03
N ASP A 103 6.50 -1.70 10.37
CA ASP A 103 7.60 -0.72 10.37
C ASP A 103 7.23 0.49 9.53
N ARG A 104 6.52 0.23 8.42
CA ARG A 104 6.09 1.27 7.50
C ARG A 104 4.74 0.94 6.89
N ALA A 105 3.88 1.95 6.80
CA ALA A 105 2.61 1.84 6.12
C ALA A 105 2.51 2.90 5.01
N PHE A 106 1.97 2.48 3.87
CA PHE A 106 1.66 3.35 2.74
C PHE A 106 0.15 3.46 2.66
N PHE A 107 -0.36 4.67 2.69
CA PHE A 107 -1.80 4.92 2.64
C PHE A 107 -2.13 5.68 1.36
N LEU A 108 -2.75 5.01 0.40
CA LEU A 108 -3.14 5.60 -0.88
C LEU A 108 -4.57 6.10 -0.79
N PHE A 109 -4.82 7.31 -1.25
CA PHE A 109 -6.15 7.89 -1.29
C PHE A 109 -6.31 8.82 -2.50
N ASP A 110 -7.55 9.05 -2.87
CA ASP A 110 -7.94 9.93 -3.96
C ASP A 110 -9.04 10.89 -3.48
N ASP A 111 -9.70 11.60 -4.39
CA ASP A 111 -10.77 12.53 -4.04
C ASP A 111 -11.95 11.82 -3.36
N ALA A 112 -12.25 10.59 -3.76
CA ALA A 112 -13.35 9.82 -3.17
C ALA A 112 -13.07 9.38 -1.73
N THR A 113 -11.79 9.24 -1.37
CA THR A 113 -11.36 8.81 -0.04
C THR A 113 -10.63 9.91 0.74
N LEU A 114 -10.78 11.17 0.32
CA LEU A 114 -10.09 12.31 0.92
C LEU A 114 -10.46 12.51 2.40
N GLU A 115 -11.74 12.44 2.73
CA GLU A 115 -12.19 12.65 4.13
C GLU A 115 -11.67 11.58 5.09
N PRO A 116 -11.78 10.28 4.77
CA PRO A 116 -11.13 9.25 5.58
C PRO A 116 -9.62 9.47 5.74
N ALA A 117 -8.96 9.93 4.68
CA ALA A 117 -7.51 10.21 4.74
C ALA A 117 -7.20 11.37 5.68
N ARG A 118 -7.99 12.42 5.64
CA ARG A 118 -7.85 13.57 6.55
C ARG A 118 -8.05 13.16 8.01
N LEU A 119 -9.05 12.32 8.27
CA LEU A 119 -9.29 11.80 9.62
C LEU A 119 -8.13 10.95 10.10
N ALA A 120 -7.58 10.08 9.27
CA ALA A 120 -6.42 9.27 9.62
C ALA A 120 -5.19 10.14 9.89
N TRP A 121 -4.94 11.14 9.05
CA TRP A 121 -3.85 12.09 9.22
C TRP A 121 -3.93 12.79 10.57
N LYS A 122 -5.12 13.26 10.92
CA LYS A 122 -5.37 13.95 12.18
C LYS A 122 -5.24 13.00 13.38
N LEU A 123 -5.76 11.79 13.25
CA LEU A 123 -5.69 10.76 14.29
C LEU A 123 -4.24 10.43 14.67
N LEU A 124 -3.34 10.44 13.71
CA LEU A 124 -1.93 10.12 13.92
C LEU A 124 -1.11 11.32 14.38
N SER A 125 -1.69 12.52 14.41
CA SER A 125 -1.00 13.73 14.88
C SER A 125 -0.61 13.60 16.33
N GLY A 126 0.68 13.83 16.63
CA GLY A 126 1.19 13.78 17.99
C GLY A 126 1.25 12.38 18.61
N ARG A 127 0.99 11.33 17.84
CA ARG A 127 1.08 9.97 18.33
C ARG A 127 2.55 9.59 18.52
N ASP A 128 2.92 9.16 19.74
CA ASP A 128 4.29 8.78 20.05
C ASP A 128 4.77 7.61 19.17
N GLY A 129 6.01 7.72 18.69
CA GLY A 129 6.61 6.68 17.88
C GLY A 129 6.11 6.62 16.44
N VAL A 130 5.29 7.58 16.01
CA VAL A 130 4.75 7.62 14.65
C VAL A 130 5.23 8.87 13.93
N GLU A 131 5.91 8.66 12.80
CA GLU A 131 6.24 9.72 11.83
C GLU A 131 5.24 9.63 10.70
N ARG A 132 4.72 10.75 10.24
CA ARG A 132 3.79 10.79 9.11
C ARG A 132 4.28 11.78 8.07
N TYR A 133 4.08 11.41 6.80
CA TYR A 133 4.47 12.22 5.65
C TYR A 133 3.32 12.26 4.66
N TYR A 134 3.16 13.40 4.00
CA TYR A 134 2.12 13.62 3.00
C TYR A 134 2.76 13.92 1.66
N TRP A 135 2.38 13.18 0.62
CA TRP A 135 2.91 13.29 -0.73
C TRP A 135 1.78 13.53 -1.71
N ALA A 136 1.97 14.47 -2.64
CA ALA A 136 1.05 14.70 -3.74
C ALA A 136 1.78 14.50 -5.06
N HIS A 137 1.07 14.00 -6.08
CA HIS A 137 1.63 13.81 -7.41
C HIS A 137 1.44 15.10 -8.21
N GLU A 138 2.55 15.75 -8.56
CA GLU A 138 2.57 17.01 -9.28
C GLU A 138 3.59 16.93 -10.42
N GLU A 139 3.16 17.28 -11.64
CA GLU A 139 4.02 17.33 -12.81
C GLU A 139 4.85 16.06 -13.02
N GLY A 140 4.21 14.91 -12.87
CA GLY A 140 4.83 13.60 -13.09
C GLY A 140 5.74 13.10 -11.97
N ARG A 141 5.75 13.76 -10.80
CA ARG A 141 6.59 13.34 -9.68
C ARG A 141 5.87 13.51 -8.34
N TRP A 142 6.37 12.79 -7.35
CA TRP A 142 5.88 12.91 -5.97
C TRP A 142 6.57 14.06 -5.26
N VAL A 143 5.75 14.96 -4.69
CA VAL A 143 6.23 16.13 -3.96
C VAL A 143 5.76 16.01 -2.51
N LYS A 144 6.69 16.13 -1.58
CA LYS A 144 6.39 16.11 -0.16
C LYS A 144 5.71 17.41 0.25
N LYS A 145 4.49 17.31 0.82
CA LYS A 145 3.69 18.45 1.24
C LYS A 145 3.73 18.67 2.76
N ALA A 146 3.94 17.62 3.53
CA ALA A 146 4.01 17.72 4.98
C ALA A 146 4.83 16.59 5.61
#